data_d5e4dae4f3135c5a2213008940594eb4
#
_entry.id   d5e4dae4f3135c5a2213008940594eb4
#
_cell.length_a   1.000
_cell.length_b   1.000
_cell.length_c   1.000
_cell.angle_alpha   90.00
_cell.angle_beta   90.00
_cell.angle_gamma   90.00
#
_symmetry.space_group_name_H-M   'P 1'
#
loop_
_entity.id
_entity.type
_entity.pdbx_description
1 polymer ?
#
loop_
_entity_poly.entity_id
_entity_poly.type
_entity_poly.pdbx_seq_one_letter_code
_entity_poly.pdbx_strand_id
1 'polypeptide(L)'
;RNKKINQFLNDVKQDVLKNVSYFLEEDQQQNNQQPQQGPQQRKIDPCLNYRVNLFIDNSNMEGCPVIMDSNYSYHNLFGKLEYENYYGSLKTDFTMLKPGLLHKANGGYIIFQAKDLLANGICYEELKRALRVKELSIDNTATEQRTSMAMISLKPEPIPLDLKVILIGNANIYH
;
A
#
# COMPACT_ATOMS: atom_id res chain seq x y z
N ARG A 1 2.66 14.04 -20.56
CA ARG A 1 1.33 13.65 -20.06
C ARG A 1 1.34 12.16 -19.79
N ASN A 2 1.06 11.72 -18.58
CA ASN A 2 1.26 10.33 -18.16
C ASN A 2 0.21 9.41 -18.84
N LYS A 3 0.69 8.45 -19.66
CA LYS A 3 -0.18 7.52 -20.39
C LYS A 3 -1.07 6.67 -19.46
N LYS A 4 -0.53 6.23 -18.30
CA LYS A 4 -1.28 5.44 -17.32
C LYS A 4 -2.47 6.21 -16.73
N ILE A 5 -2.31 7.51 -16.45
CA ILE A 5 -3.41 8.36 -15.95
C ILE A 5 -4.51 8.52 -17.00
N ASN A 6 -4.15 8.78 -18.26
CA ASN A 6 -5.14 8.90 -19.32
C ASN A 6 -5.89 7.59 -19.56
N GLN A 7 -5.19 6.45 -19.49
CA GLN A 7 -5.81 5.14 -19.61
C GLN A 7 -6.79 4.92 -18.46
N PHE A 8 -6.38 5.15 -17.21
CA PHE A 8 -7.27 5.04 -16.05
C PHE A 8 -8.53 5.89 -16.19
N LEU A 9 -8.41 7.16 -16.60
CA LEU A 9 -9.56 8.04 -16.80
C LEU A 9 -10.51 7.55 -17.90
N ASN A 10 -9.97 6.96 -18.98
CA ASN A 10 -10.78 6.35 -20.02
C ASN A 10 -11.49 5.09 -19.51
N ASP A 11 -10.80 4.24 -18.74
CA ASP A 11 -11.37 3.03 -18.18
C ASP A 11 -12.49 3.37 -17.19
N VAL A 12 -12.29 4.37 -16.32
CA VAL A 12 -13.34 4.90 -15.43
C VAL A 12 -14.55 5.39 -16.24
N LYS A 13 -14.32 6.18 -17.29
CA LYS A 13 -15.43 6.66 -18.15
C LYS A 13 -16.22 5.51 -18.75
N GLN A 14 -15.55 4.49 -19.27
CA GLN A 14 -16.20 3.32 -19.89
C GLN A 14 -16.97 2.50 -18.85
N ASP A 15 -16.41 2.34 -17.65
CA ASP A 15 -17.04 1.57 -16.59
C ASP A 15 -18.29 2.27 -16.04
N VAL A 16 -18.23 3.60 -15.83
CA VAL A 16 -19.41 4.39 -15.43
C VAL A 16 -20.52 4.31 -16.48
N LEU A 17 -20.18 4.38 -17.77
CA LEU A 17 -21.18 4.26 -18.84
C LEU A 17 -21.83 2.87 -18.87
N LYS A 18 -21.10 1.81 -18.58
CA LYS A 18 -21.62 0.43 -18.52
C LYS A 18 -22.50 0.19 -17.30
N ASN A 19 -22.17 0.84 -16.19
CA ASN A 19 -22.77 0.58 -14.89
C ASN A 19 -23.63 1.76 -14.41
N VAL A 20 -24.14 2.58 -15.32
CA VAL A 20 -24.90 3.79 -14.99
C VAL A 20 -26.12 3.49 -14.10
N SER A 21 -26.72 2.31 -14.22
CA SER A 21 -27.83 1.87 -13.38
C SER A 21 -27.52 1.86 -11.88
N TYR A 22 -26.28 1.54 -11.48
CA TYR A 22 -25.88 1.57 -10.07
C TYR A 22 -25.94 2.97 -9.46
N PHE A 23 -25.80 4.00 -10.26
CA PHE A 23 -25.85 5.40 -9.82
C PHE A 23 -27.26 5.97 -9.83
N LEU A 24 -28.17 5.37 -10.60
CA LEU A 24 -29.57 5.83 -10.71
C LEU A 24 -30.47 5.20 -9.66
N GLU A 25 -30.13 4.00 -9.13
CA GLU A 25 -30.95 3.30 -8.14
C GLU A 25 -30.86 3.87 -6.72
N GLU A 26 -29.82 4.66 -6.39
CA GLU A 26 -29.70 5.26 -5.06
C GLU A 26 -30.75 6.32 -4.75
N ASP A 27 -31.27 7.02 -5.76
CA ASP A 27 -32.30 8.05 -5.54
C ASP A 27 -33.68 7.48 -5.20
N GLN A 28 -33.92 6.19 -5.46
CA GLN A 28 -35.23 5.58 -5.18
C GLN A 28 -35.33 4.88 -3.82
N GLN A 29 -34.22 4.62 -3.13
CA GLN A 29 -34.24 3.89 -1.85
C GLN A 29 -34.30 4.79 -0.60
N GLN A 30 -34.31 6.12 -0.74
CA GLN A 30 -34.49 7.00 0.43
C GLN A 30 -35.94 7.06 0.97
N ASN A 31 -36.92 6.47 0.28
CA ASN A 31 -38.35 6.62 0.63
C ASN A 31 -39.01 5.39 1.28
N ASN A 32 -38.30 4.29 1.52
CA ASN A 32 -38.89 3.14 2.22
C ASN A 32 -38.04 2.72 3.44
N GLN A 33 -38.22 3.47 4.54
CA GLN A 33 -37.72 3.10 5.87
C GLN A 33 -38.65 2.02 6.47
N GLN A 34 -38.35 0.75 6.23
CA GLN A 34 -38.72 -0.31 7.16
C GLN A 34 -37.45 -0.92 7.75
N PRO A 35 -37.31 -0.99 9.08
CA PRO A 35 -36.14 -1.59 9.72
C PRO A 35 -36.24 -3.12 9.59
N GLN A 36 -35.69 -3.69 8.55
CA GLN A 36 -35.42 -5.11 8.50
C GLN A 36 -34.21 -5.42 9.36
N GLN A 37 -34.46 -6.06 10.51
CA GLN A 37 -33.45 -6.69 11.37
C GLN A 37 -32.88 -7.92 10.65
N GLY A 38 -31.95 -7.72 9.73
CA GLY A 38 -31.10 -8.72 9.13
C GLY A 38 -29.64 -8.29 9.23
N PRO A 39 -28.64 -9.20 9.15
CA PRO A 39 -27.23 -8.81 9.17
C PRO A 39 -27.02 -7.77 8.08
N GLN A 40 -26.60 -6.57 8.47
CA GLN A 40 -26.36 -5.44 7.56
C GLN A 40 -25.28 -5.87 6.54
N GLN A 41 -25.74 -6.28 5.35
CA GLN A 41 -24.85 -6.34 4.21
C GLN A 41 -24.36 -4.91 3.96
N ARG A 42 -23.07 -4.62 4.25
CA ARG A 42 -22.49 -3.37 3.80
C ARG A 42 -22.77 -3.26 2.31
N LYS A 43 -23.54 -2.22 1.92
CA LYS A 43 -23.68 -1.84 0.52
C LYS A 43 -22.28 -1.70 -0.04
N ILE A 44 -21.97 -2.47 -1.07
CA ILE A 44 -20.71 -2.31 -1.80
C ILE A 44 -20.76 -0.89 -2.34
N ASP A 45 -19.82 -0.05 -1.91
CA ASP A 45 -19.71 1.32 -2.42
C ASP A 45 -19.41 1.26 -3.93
N PRO A 46 -20.35 1.62 -4.80
CA PRO A 46 -20.14 1.55 -6.23
C PRO A 46 -19.01 2.46 -6.70
N CYS A 47 -18.68 3.48 -5.90
CA CYS A 47 -17.59 4.41 -6.17
C CYS A 47 -16.22 3.92 -5.69
N LEU A 48 -16.13 2.78 -5.00
CA LEU A 48 -14.86 2.30 -4.46
C LEU A 48 -13.79 2.19 -5.55
N ASN A 49 -14.13 1.62 -6.69
CA ASN A 49 -13.20 1.42 -7.82
C ASN A 49 -12.69 2.71 -8.46
N TYR A 50 -13.38 3.83 -8.23
CA TYR A 50 -13.00 5.14 -8.76
C TYR A 50 -12.21 5.99 -7.77
N ARG A 51 -12.05 5.52 -6.53
CA ARG A 51 -11.23 6.19 -5.53
C ARG A 51 -9.75 6.11 -5.89
N VAL A 52 -9.03 7.12 -5.49
CA VAL A 52 -7.56 7.15 -5.58
C VAL A 52 -6.99 6.98 -4.19
N ASN A 53 -6.12 5.98 -4.03
CA ASN A 53 -5.31 5.86 -2.82
C ASN A 53 -4.05 6.72 -2.98
N LEU A 54 -4.02 7.86 -2.30
CA LEU A 54 -2.81 8.71 -2.28
C LEU A 54 -1.76 8.03 -1.41
N PHE A 55 -0.86 7.31 -2.06
CA PHE A 55 0.12 6.45 -1.40
C PHE A 55 1.24 7.26 -0.73
N ILE A 56 1.77 8.28 -1.41
CA ILE A 56 2.77 9.23 -0.88
C ILE A 56 2.33 10.64 -1.25
N ASP A 57 2.31 11.53 -0.28
CA ASP A 57 2.07 12.96 -0.47
C ASP A 57 3.36 13.75 -0.21
N ASN A 58 3.93 14.29 -1.28
CA ASN A 58 5.12 15.15 -1.24
C ASN A 58 4.79 16.61 -1.61
N SER A 59 3.51 16.99 -1.60
CA SER A 59 3.04 18.31 -2.05
C SER A 59 3.67 19.47 -1.24
N ASN A 60 3.98 19.25 0.03
CA ASN A 60 4.55 20.26 0.93
C ASN A 60 6.07 20.10 1.11
N MET A 61 6.72 19.25 0.31
CA MET A 61 8.14 18.96 0.47
C MET A 61 8.99 19.88 -0.43
N GLU A 62 9.90 20.64 0.18
CA GLU A 62 10.92 21.39 -0.55
C GLU A 62 12.19 20.53 -0.67
N GLY A 63 12.50 20.06 -1.87
CA GLY A 63 13.68 19.24 -2.16
C GLY A 63 13.42 17.73 -2.16
N CYS A 64 14.49 16.94 -2.03
CA CYS A 64 14.39 15.49 -1.99
C CYS A 64 14.07 14.98 -0.57
N PRO A 65 13.34 13.86 -0.44
CA PRO A 65 13.05 13.28 0.87
C PRO A 65 14.33 12.78 1.56
N VAL A 66 14.46 13.10 2.84
CA VAL A 66 15.50 12.56 3.72
C VAL A 66 14.80 11.92 4.92
N ILE A 67 14.82 10.60 4.98
CA ILE A 67 14.09 9.84 5.99
C ILE A 67 15.08 9.19 6.95
N MET A 68 14.83 9.35 8.23
CA MET A 68 15.51 8.66 9.31
C MET A 68 14.46 8.15 10.31
N ASP A 69 14.51 6.87 10.63
CA ASP A 69 13.61 6.22 11.59
C ASP A 69 14.40 5.19 12.39
N SER A 70 13.92 4.81 13.55
CA SER A 70 14.51 3.79 14.42
C SER A 70 13.81 2.43 14.34
N ASN A 71 12.63 2.36 13.73
CA ASN A 71 11.86 1.13 13.62
C ASN A 71 12.08 0.46 12.26
N TYR A 72 12.97 -0.53 12.22
CA TYR A 72 13.32 -1.29 11.01
C TYR A 72 12.57 -2.62 10.91
N SER A 73 11.32 -2.66 11.31
CA SER A 73 10.47 -3.83 11.01
C SER A 73 10.19 -3.95 9.51
N TYR A 74 9.98 -5.18 9.02
CA TYR A 74 9.72 -5.43 7.61
C TYR A 74 8.58 -4.56 7.06
N HIS A 75 7.44 -4.56 7.73
CA HIS A 75 6.27 -3.78 7.30
C HIS A 75 6.49 -2.26 7.34
N ASN A 76 7.31 -1.78 8.28
CA ASN A 76 7.64 -0.36 8.34
C ASN A 76 8.59 0.06 7.21
N LEU A 77 9.51 -0.80 6.79
CA LEU A 77 10.43 -0.53 5.68
C LEU A 77 9.77 -0.68 4.32
N PHE A 78 9.14 -1.83 4.07
CA PHE A 78 8.64 -2.24 2.75
C PHE A 78 7.15 -1.95 2.53
N GLY A 79 6.45 -1.44 3.55
CA GLY A 79 5.01 -1.24 3.51
C GLY A 79 4.23 -2.51 3.84
N LYS A 80 2.93 -2.39 3.85
CA LYS A 80 2.02 -3.48 4.19
C LYS A 80 0.69 -3.33 3.47
N LEU A 81 -0.01 -4.44 3.33
CA LEU A 81 -1.42 -4.50 3.00
C LEU A 81 -2.18 -4.80 4.29
N GLU A 82 -3.11 -3.94 4.67
CA GLU A 82 -3.98 -4.15 5.82
C GLU A 82 -5.20 -4.98 5.42
N TYR A 83 -5.78 -5.69 6.39
CA TYR A 83 -6.95 -6.54 6.19
C TYR A 83 -8.03 -6.20 7.19
N GLU A 84 -9.26 -6.20 6.75
CA GLU A 84 -10.43 -6.15 7.62
C GLU A 84 -11.00 -7.56 7.83
N ASN A 85 -11.39 -7.87 9.07
CA ASN A 85 -12.11 -9.10 9.36
C ASN A 85 -13.59 -8.90 9.04
N TYR A 86 -14.10 -9.68 8.10
CA TYR A 86 -15.50 -9.66 7.69
C TYR A 86 -16.09 -11.06 7.85
N TYR A 87 -16.87 -11.26 8.92
CA TYR A 87 -17.51 -12.56 9.25
C TYR A 87 -16.56 -13.77 9.17
N GLY A 88 -15.37 -13.65 9.75
CA GLY A 88 -14.38 -14.73 9.78
C GLY A 88 -13.54 -14.89 8.50
N SER A 89 -13.74 -14.06 7.48
CA SER A 89 -12.87 -13.97 6.32
C SER A 89 -12.09 -12.65 6.31
N LEU A 90 -10.83 -12.69 5.88
CA LEU A 90 -10.00 -11.51 5.73
C LEU A 90 -10.23 -10.92 4.34
N LYS A 91 -10.66 -9.66 4.30
CA LYS A 91 -10.81 -8.88 3.06
C LYS A 91 -9.84 -7.72 3.03
N THR A 92 -9.40 -7.39 1.84
CA THR A 92 -8.56 -6.22 1.58
C THR A 92 -8.94 -5.59 0.25
N ASP A 93 -8.58 -4.33 0.08
CA ASP A 93 -8.66 -3.62 -1.18
C ASP A 93 -7.44 -2.68 -1.35
N PHE A 94 -7.36 -2.02 -2.50
CA PHE A 94 -6.22 -1.15 -2.82
C PHE A 94 -6.10 0.07 -1.89
N THR A 95 -7.16 0.49 -1.19
CA THR A 95 -7.12 1.62 -0.23
C THR A 95 -6.42 1.22 1.07
N MET A 96 -6.27 -0.08 1.32
CA MET A 96 -5.62 -0.65 2.49
C MET A 96 -4.11 -0.82 2.32
N LEU A 97 -3.56 -0.45 1.17
CA LEU A 97 -2.12 -0.37 0.96
C LEU A 97 -1.52 0.78 1.76
N LYS A 98 -0.50 0.49 2.56
CA LYS A 98 0.23 1.48 3.37
C LYS A 98 1.70 1.52 2.96
N PRO A 99 2.24 2.71 2.69
CA PRO A 99 3.63 2.86 2.31
C PRO A 99 4.58 2.57 3.48
N GLY A 100 5.74 2.01 3.16
CA GLY A 100 6.87 1.93 4.09
C GLY A 100 7.84 3.09 3.93
N LEU A 101 8.89 3.09 4.77
CA LEU A 101 9.91 4.13 4.77
C LEU A 101 10.65 4.23 3.43
N LEU A 102 10.89 3.10 2.75
CA LEU A 102 11.55 3.09 1.44
C LEU A 102 10.70 3.78 0.37
N HIS A 103 9.37 3.66 0.44
CA HIS A 103 8.47 4.39 -0.45
C HIS A 103 8.52 5.90 -0.19
N LYS A 104 8.54 6.30 1.10
CA LYS A 104 8.63 7.71 1.51
C LYS A 104 9.96 8.34 1.15
N ALA A 105 11.06 7.55 1.18
CA ALA A 105 12.42 8.00 0.85
C ALA A 105 12.71 7.97 -0.66
N ASN A 106 11.82 7.42 -1.48
CA ASN A 106 12.07 7.25 -2.91
C ASN A 106 12.29 8.61 -3.61
N GLY A 107 13.33 8.69 -4.43
CA GLY A 107 13.82 9.93 -5.02
C GLY A 107 14.78 10.72 -4.12
N GLY A 108 15.17 10.19 -2.96
CA GLY A 108 16.04 10.89 -1.99
C GLY A 108 16.95 9.97 -1.19
N TYR A 109 16.93 10.13 0.12
CA TYR A 109 17.87 9.49 1.04
C TYR A 109 17.13 8.79 2.17
N ILE A 110 17.66 7.62 2.58
CA ILE A 110 17.27 6.97 3.82
C ILE A 110 18.51 6.73 4.68
N ILE A 111 18.41 7.02 5.96
CA ILE A 111 19.52 6.94 6.92
C ILE A 111 19.18 5.83 7.93
N PHE A 112 20.05 4.84 8.05
CA PHE A 112 19.90 3.73 8.99
C PHE A 112 21.02 3.71 10.02
N GLN A 113 20.68 3.34 11.26
CA GLN A 113 21.66 2.86 12.22
C GLN A 113 22.09 1.44 11.80
N ALA A 114 23.35 1.29 11.44
CA ALA A 114 23.88 0.03 10.88
C ALA A 114 23.66 -1.15 11.84
N LYS A 115 23.88 -0.95 13.15
CA LYS A 115 23.68 -1.97 14.18
C LYS A 115 22.27 -2.54 14.15
N ASP A 116 21.27 -1.68 14.10
CA ASP A 116 19.87 -2.07 14.22
C ASP A 116 19.35 -2.71 12.93
N LEU A 117 19.80 -2.20 11.77
CA LEU A 117 19.47 -2.80 10.48
C LEU A 117 20.08 -4.21 10.33
N LEU A 118 21.36 -4.37 10.72
CA LEU A 118 22.07 -5.66 10.63
C LEU A 118 21.53 -6.69 11.64
N ALA A 119 20.99 -6.24 12.77
CA ALA A 119 20.30 -7.12 13.70
C ALA A 119 19.05 -7.77 13.12
N ASN A 120 18.44 -7.13 12.10
CA ASN A 120 17.29 -7.68 11.38
C ASN A 120 17.73 -8.19 9.98
N GLY A 121 18.33 -9.39 9.95
CA GLY A 121 18.89 -9.98 8.73
C GLY A 121 17.89 -10.06 7.57
N ILE A 122 16.60 -10.32 7.83
CA ILE A 122 15.58 -10.40 6.79
C ILE A 122 15.41 -9.03 6.12
N CYS A 123 15.30 -7.96 6.91
CA CYS A 123 15.16 -6.60 6.36
C CYS A 123 16.40 -6.18 5.58
N TYR A 124 17.59 -6.56 6.04
CA TYR A 124 18.85 -6.25 5.36
C TYR A 124 18.96 -6.96 4.01
N GLU A 125 18.66 -8.26 3.94
CA GLU A 125 18.70 -9.01 2.67
C GLU A 125 17.67 -8.50 1.66
N GLU A 126 16.44 -8.20 2.11
CA GLU A 126 15.40 -7.63 1.25
C GLU A 126 15.75 -6.22 0.78
N LEU A 127 16.36 -5.40 1.62
CA LEU A 127 16.86 -4.08 1.22
C LEU A 127 17.91 -4.21 0.11
N LYS A 128 18.88 -5.10 0.27
CA LYS A 128 19.90 -5.36 -0.78
C LYS A 128 19.25 -5.84 -2.09
N ARG A 129 18.24 -6.71 -1.99
CA ARG A 129 17.49 -7.19 -3.15
C ARG A 129 16.79 -6.04 -3.86
N ALA A 130 16.03 -5.22 -3.12
CA ALA A 130 15.30 -4.08 -3.67
C ALA A 130 16.24 -3.07 -4.36
N LEU A 131 17.37 -2.74 -3.73
CA LEU A 131 18.36 -1.83 -4.30
C LEU A 131 19.03 -2.40 -5.57
N ARG A 132 19.23 -3.72 -5.66
CA ARG A 132 19.81 -4.38 -6.83
C ARG A 132 18.84 -4.41 -8.01
N VAL A 133 17.58 -4.75 -7.73
CA VAL A 133 16.51 -4.85 -8.75
C VAL A 133 16.00 -3.46 -9.14
N LYS A 134 16.21 -2.47 -8.27
CA LYS A 134 15.66 -1.09 -8.39
C LYS A 134 14.14 -1.07 -8.44
N GLU A 135 13.50 -1.98 -7.74
CA GLU A 135 12.06 -2.07 -7.60
C GLU A 135 11.68 -2.39 -6.16
N LEU A 136 10.55 -1.87 -5.74
CA LEU A 136 9.99 -2.08 -4.43
C LEU A 136 8.61 -2.72 -4.57
N SER A 137 8.43 -3.91 -4.02
CA SER A 137 7.15 -4.62 -3.99
C SER A 137 6.66 -4.75 -2.55
N ILE A 138 5.34 -4.71 -2.38
CA ILE A 138 4.70 -5.00 -1.11
C ILE A 138 4.27 -6.46 -1.14
N ASP A 139 5.01 -7.30 -0.42
CA ASP A 139 4.74 -8.73 -0.33
C ASP A 139 4.10 -9.08 1.03
N ASN A 140 3.04 -9.85 0.98
CA ASN A 140 2.30 -10.28 2.18
C ASN A 140 2.75 -11.65 2.71
N THR A 141 3.84 -12.20 2.19
CA THR A 141 4.33 -13.56 2.47
C THR A 141 4.47 -13.86 3.97
N ALA A 142 4.82 -12.87 4.78
CA ALA A 142 4.93 -13.05 6.24
C ALA A 142 3.56 -13.21 6.93
N THR A 143 2.49 -12.69 6.36
CA THR A 143 1.12 -12.80 6.88
C THR A 143 0.45 -14.05 6.34
N GLU A 144 0.69 -14.41 5.09
CA GLU A 144 0.13 -15.61 4.44
C GLU A 144 0.58 -16.91 5.13
N GLN A 145 1.83 -16.96 5.61
CA GLN A 145 2.35 -18.15 6.31
C GLN A 145 1.78 -18.38 7.71
N ARG A 146 1.15 -17.36 8.32
CA ARG A 146 0.61 -17.44 9.68
C ARG A 146 -0.89 -17.67 9.78
N THR A 147 -1.60 -17.55 8.66
CA THR A 147 -3.07 -17.60 8.68
C THR A 147 -3.55 -18.73 7.78
N SER A 148 -4.19 -19.73 8.39
CA SER A 148 -4.88 -20.83 7.67
C SER A 148 -6.24 -20.41 7.07
N MET A 149 -6.54 -19.11 7.07
CA MET A 149 -7.78 -18.56 6.54
C MET A 149 -7.65 -18.30 5.04
N ALA A 150 -8.74 -18.50 4.31
CA ALA A 150 -8.82 -18.11 2.90
C ALA A 150 -8.65 -16.58 2.80
N MET A 151 -7.58 -16.14 2.17
CA MET A 151 -7.28 -14.72 1.96
C MET A 151 -7.42 -14.37 0.48
N ILE A 152 -8.10 -13.28 0.19
CA ILE A 152 -8.01 -12.66 -1.13
C ILE A 152 -6.73 -11.83 -1.13
N SER A 153 -5.69 -12.32 -1.80
CA SER A 153 -4.41 -11.62 -1.91
C SER A 153 -4.47 -10.59 -3.03
N LEU A 154 -4.19 -9.34 -2.72
CA LEU A 154 -3.93 -8.28 -3.68
C LEU A 154 -2.42 -8.19 -3.90
N LYS A 155 -1.96 -8.32 -5.15
CA LYS A 155 -0.56 -8.15 -5.52
C LYS A 155 -0.37 -6.84 -6.27
N PRO A 156 0.09 -5.77 -5.59
CA PRO A 156 0.33 -4.48 -6.24
C PRO A 156 1.47 -4.58 -7.27
N GLU A 157 1.44 -3.72 -8.28
CA GLU A 157 2.59 -3.56 -9.19
C GLU A 157 3.80 -3.04 -8.41
N PRO A 158 5.02 -3.55 -8.71
CA PRO A 158 6.25 -3.01 -8.15
C PRO A 158 6.43 -1.53 -8.52
N ILE A 159 6.99 -0.77 -7.59
CA ILE A 159 7.29 0.65 -7.76
C ILE A 159 8.79 0.79 -8.06
N PRO A 160 9.20 1.52 -9.13
CA PRO A 160 10.60 1.81 -9.38
C PRO A 160 11.25 2.49 -8.18
N LEU A 161 12.43 2.00 -7.77
CA LEU A 161 13.16 2.46 -6.60
C LEU A 161 14.43 3.22 -7.04
N ASP A 162 14.49 4.50 -6.69
CA ASP A 162 15.66 5.36 -6.87
C ASP A 162 15.93 6.12 -5.56
N LEU A 163 16.72 5.52 -4.68
CA LEU A 163 17.11 6.14 -3.42
C LEU A 163 18.57 5.83 -3.08
N LYS A 164 19.14 6.64 -2.20
CA LYS A 164 20.46 6.46 -1.62
C LYS A 164 20.35 6.06 -0.16
N VAL A 165 21.09 5.03 0.20
CA VAL A 165 21.14 4.51 1.58
C VAL A 165 22.40 5.00 2.26
N ILE A 166 22.25 5.56 3.45
CA ILE A 166 23.34 5.98 4.32
C ILE A 166 23.28 5.12 5.58
N LEU A 167 24.39 4.44 5.89
CA LEU A 167 24.55 3.68 7.11
C LEU A 167 25.41 4.44 8.10
N ILE A 168 24.92 4.64 9.31
CA ILE A 168 25.65 5.25 10.41
C ILE A 168 26.03 4.16 11.39
N GLY A 169 27.30 4.06 11.72
CA GLY A 169 27.81 3.05 12.66
C GLY A 169 29.16 3.45 13.23
N ASN A 170 29.62 2.70 14.22
CA ASN A 170 30.96 2.82 14.78
C ASN A 170 31.96 1.92 14.01
N ALA A 171 33.25 2.14 14.23
CA ALA A 171 34.33 1.43 13.51
C ALA A 171 34.23 -0.09 13.65
N ASN A 172 33.77 -0.62 14.77
CA ASN A 172 33.65 -2.06 15.03
C ASN A 172 32.58 -2.77 14.14
N ILE A 173 31.69 -2.02 13.49
CA ILE A 173 30.68 -2.57 12.59
C ILE A 173 31.22 -2.60 11.15
N TYR A 174 32.24 -1.76 10.86
CA TYR A 174 32.84 -1.67 9.54
C TYR A 174 33.87 -2.76 9.27
N HIS A 175 34.51 -3.31 10.30
CA HIS A 175 35.49 -4.39 10.26
C HIS A 175 34.83 -5.75 10.52
#